data_fa542d042387d0bc6c08b7a008a28961
#
_entry.id   fa542d042387d0bc6c08b7a008a28961
#
_cell.length_a   1.000
_cell.length_b   1.000
_cell.length_c   1.000
_cell.angle_alpha   90.00
_cell.angle_beta   90.00
_cell.angle_gamma   90.00
#
_symmetry.space_group_name_H-M   'P 1'
#
loop_
_entity.id
_entity.type
_entity.pdbx_description
1 polymer ?
#
loop_
_entity_poly.entity_id
_entity_poly.type
_entity_poly.pdbx_seq_one_letter_code
_entity_poly.pdbx_strand_id
1 'polypeptide(L)'
;MWGVAHAIPTRPVVAGFGAISVDDRRVIIQEWLAEALTMWFIAAVVLIVTVVAGATTTIAVWLYLACAVMLAAVALLTTLTGGRTPVIWFKICPVVLGSAAAMLLAAGVI
;
A
#
# COMPACT_ATOMS: atom_id res chain seq x y z
N MET A 1 -5.97 -3.03 7.36
CA MET A 1 -5.70 -4.47 7.45
C MET A 1 -4.53 -4.93 6.57
N TRP A 2 -4.45 -4.49 5.32
CA TRP A 2 -3.33 -4.87 4.44
C TRP A 2 -1.95 -4.46 4.98
N GLY A 3 -1.84 -3.29 5.63
CA GLY A 3 -0.59 -2.86 6.25
C GLY A 3 -0.03 -3.86 7.27
N VAL A 4 -0.89 -4.48 8.07
CA VAL A 4 -0.50 -5.56 8.99
C VAL A 4 -0.09 -6.81 8.21
N ALA A 5 -0.90 -7.22 7.25
CA ALA A 5 -0.61 -8.36 6.39
C ALA A 5 0.68 -8.15 5.59
N HIS A 6 0.99 -6.91 5.21
CA HIS A 6 2.22 -6.53 4.54
C HIS A 6 3.44 -6.62 5.47
N ALA A 7 3.30 -6.19 6.73
CA ALA A 7 4.40 -6.19 7.69
C ALA A 7 4.74 -7.59 8.23
N ILE A 8 3.76 -8.48 8.38
CA ILE A 8 3.95 -9.82 8.95
C ILE A 8 5.00 -10.64 8.20
N PRO A 9 5.01 -10.73 6.84
CA PRO A 9 5.98 -11.53 6.11
C PRO A 9 7.34 -10.86 5.88
N THR A 10 7.72 -9.86 6.69
CA THR A 10 9.00 -9.14 6.52
C THR A 10 10.20 -10.10 6.48
N ARG A 11 10.29 -11.06 7.39
CA ARG A 11 11.40 -12.03 7.42
C ARG A 11 11.45 -12.92 6.18
N PRO A 12 10.34 -13.57 5.74
CA PRO A 12 10.34 -14.34 4.51
C PRO A 12 10.67 -13.51 3.26
N VAL A 13 10.19 -12.29 3.19
CA VAL A 13 10.48 -11.38 2.06
C VAL A 13 11.97 -11.08 2.00
N VAL A 14 12.59 -10.70 3.11
CA VAL A 14 14.03 -10.42 3.16
C VAL A 14 14.85 -11.68 2.86
N ALA A 15 14.45 -12.83 3.36
CA ALA A 15 15.11 -14.10 3.08
C ALA A 15 15.05 -14.47 1.59
N GLY A 16 13.99 -14.04 0.88
CA GLY A 16 13.82 -14.26 -0.57
C GLY A 16 14.87 -13.59 -1.44
N PHE A 17 15.59 -12.59 -0.93
CA PHE A 17 16.72 -11.95 -1.62
C PHE A 17 18.04 -12.73 -1.54
N GLY A 18 18.10 -13.79 -0.70
CA GLY A 18 19.29 -14.59 -0.54
C GLY A 18 20.40 -13.90 0.27
N ALA A 19 21.66 -14.12 -0.12
CA ALA A 19 22.82 -13.51 0.56
C ALA A 19 22.97 -12.05 0.14
N ILE A 20 22.68 -11.15 1.07
CA ILE A 20 22.84 -9.69 0.90
C ILE A 20 23.62 -9.12 2.08
N SER A 21 24.20 -7.92 1.91
CA SER A 21 24.89 -7.23 3.00
C SER A 21 23.92 -6.88 4.13
N VAL A 22 24.47 -6.63 5.33
CA VAL A 22 23.69 -6.20 6.49
C VAL A 22 23.00 -4.85 6.21
N ASP A 23 23.69 -3.95 5.53
CA ASP A 23 23.15 -2.63 5.22
C ASP A 23 22.02 -2.71 4.18
N ASP A 24 22.20 -3.49 3.13
CA ASP A 24 21.13 -3.73 2.13
C ASP A 24 19.90 -4.33 2.78
N ARG A 25 20.10 -5.29 3.69
CA ARG A 25 18.98 -5.88 4.44
C ARG A 25 18.22 -4.84 5.27
N ARG A 26 18.95 -3.93 5.94
CA ARG A 26 18.33 -2.85 6.73
C ARG A 26 17.51 -1.92 5.86
N VAL A 27 18.02 -1.54 4.69
CA VAL A 27 17.30 -0.70 3.74
C VAL A 27 16.04 -1.38 3.22
N ILE A 28 16.11 -2.66 2.85
CA ILE A 28 14.94 -3.42 2.40
C ILE A 28 13.87 -3.50 3.49
N ILE A 29 14.26 -3.77 4.73
CA ILE A 29 13.34 -3.80 5.87
C ILE A 29 12.70 -2.43 6.09
N GLN A 30 13.49 -1.36 6.03
CA GLN A 30 13.01 0.01 6.17
C GLN A 30 11.94 0.33 5.10
N GLU A 31 12.24 0.09 3.84
CA GLU A 31 11.34 0.38 2.73
C GLU A 31 10.06 -0.47 2.82
N TRP A 32 10.20 -1.74 3.15
CA TRP A 32 9.07 -2.64 3.31
C TRP A 32 8.13 -2.21 4.43
N LEU A 33 8.68 -1.83 5.58
CA LEU A 33 7.87 -1.36 6.72
C LEU A 33 7.32 0.05 6.50
N ALA A 34 8.06 0.92 5.81
CA ALA A 34 7.57 2.24 5.43
C ALA A 34 6.32 2.15 4.55
N GLU A 35 6.27 1.18 3.64
CA GLU A 35 5.08 0.91 2.85
C GLU A 35 3.89 0.48 3.72
N ALA A 36 4.12 -0.39 4.70
CA ALA A 36 3.08 -0.78 5.66
C ALA A 36 2.55 0.40 6.47
N LEU A 37 3.43 1.28 6.95
CA LEU A 37 3.06 2.49 7.67
C LEU A 37 2.25 3.45 6.79
N THR A 38 2.61 3.58 5.52
CA THR A 38 1.87 4.38 4.53
C THR A 38 0.45 3.84 4.33
N MET A 39 0.30 2.53 4.25
CA MET A 39 -1.02 1.90 4.14
C MET A 39 -1.89 2.16 5.37
N TRP A 40 -1.31 2.09 6.57
CA TRP A 40 -2.03 2.43 7.80
C TRP A 40 -2.43 3.89 7.86
N PHE A 41 -1.56 4.79 7.42
CA PHE A 41 -1.86 6.22 7.35
C PHE A 41 -3.02 6.49 6.41
N ILE A 42 -3.03 5.92 5.21
CA ILE A 42 -4.11 6.06 4.24
C ILE A 42 -5.42 5.52 4.82
N ALA A 43 -5.39 4.34 5.44
CA ALA A 43 -6.57 3.76 6.07
C ALA A 43 -7.12 4.64 7.20
N ALA A 44 -6.24 5.20 8.03
CA ALA A 44 -6.63 6.12 9.10
C ALA A 44 -7.25 7.41 8.57
N VAL A 45 -6.66 8.02 7.55
CA VAL A 45 -7.19 9.24 6.92
C VAL A 45 -8.57 8.99 6.31
N VAL A 46 -8.74 7.90 5.56
CA VAL A 46 -10.02 7.53 4.97
C VAL A 46 -11.07 7.30 6.05
N LEU A 47 -10.72 6.58 7.10
CA LEU A 47 -11.62 6.31 8.21
C LEU A 47 -12.03 7.60 8.94
N ILE A 48 -11.07 8.44 9.29
CA ILE A 48 -11.32 9.68 10.02
C ILE A 48 -12.22 10.60 9.21
N VAL A 49 -11.91 10.84 7.94
CA VAL A 49 -12.71 11.74 7.12
C VAL A 49 -14.13 11.18 6.90
N THR A 50 -14.27 9.88 6.76
CA THR A 50 -15.58 9.24 6.60
C THR A 50 -16.44 9.38 7.85
N VAL A 51 -15.85 9.19 9.02
CA VAL A 51 -16.57 9.26 10.31
C VAL A 51 -16.87 10.69 10.71
N VAL A 52 -15.92 11.59 10.53
CA VAL A 52 -16.05 12.98 11.03
C VAL A 52 -16.82 13.87 10.06
N ALA A 53 -16.53 13.77 8.78
CA ALA A 53 -17.11 14.66 7.76
C ALA A 53 -18.25 14.00 6.96
N GLY A 54 -18.34 12.68 6.97
CA GLY A 54 -19.29 11.92 6.14
C GLY A 54 -18.73 11.62 4.74
N ALA A 55 -19.08 10.46 4.23
CA ALA A 55 -18.52 9.91 2.98
C ALA A 55 -18.90 10.72 1.71
N THR A 56 -19.96 11.53 1.77
CA THR A 56 -20.49 12.27 0.60
C THR A 56 -20.05 13.73 0.58
N THR A 57 -19.26 14.19 1.54
CA THR A 57 -18.78 15.56 1.57
C THR A 57 -17.71 15.79 0.50
N THR A 58 -17.61 17.02 0.01
CA THR A 58 -16.60 17.40 -0.99
C THR A 58 -15.19 17.07 -0.52
N ILE A 59 -14.88 17.31 0.76
CA ILE A 59 -13.57 17.01 1.36
C ILE A 59 -13.31 15.50 1.31
N ALA A 60 -14.29 14.68 1.70
CA ALA A 60 -14.15 13.22 1.68
C ALA A 60 -13.89 12.71 0.26
N VAL A 61 -14.64 13.20 -0.72
CA VAL A 61 -14.45 12.81 -2.12
C VAL A 61 -13.05 13.14 -2.62
N TRP A 62 -12.55 14.34 -2.38
CA TRP A 62 -11.20 14.72 -2.79
C TRP A 62 -10.12 13.91 -2.09
N LEU A 63 -10.30 13.58 -0.81
CA LEU A 63 -9.36 12.71 -0.07
C LEU A 63 -9.39 11.28 -0.60
N TYR A 64 -10.56 10.74 -0.92
CA TYR A 64 -10.65 9.41 -1.53
C TYR A 64 -9.95 9.36 -2.88
N LEU A 65 -10.14 10.38 -3.72
CA LEU A 65 -9.48 10.47 -5.01
C LEU A 65 -7.96 10.58 -4.87
N ALA A 66 -7.48 11.42 -3.95
CA ALA A 66 -6.05 11.57 -3.68
C ALA A 66 -5.43 10.25 -3.19
N CYS A 67 -6.07 9.57 -2.26
CA CYS A 67 -5.62 8.26 -1.78
C CYS A 67 -5.66 7.19 -2.88
N ALA A 68 -6.68 7.21 -3.74
CA ALA A 68 -6.80 6.29 -4.88
C ALA A 68 -5.65 6.48 -5.87
N VAL A 69 -5.32 7.73 -6.20
CA VAL A 69 -4.19 8.05 -7.09
C VAL A 69 -2.88 7.57 -6.50
N MET A 70 -2.66 7.80 -5.20
CA MET A 70 -1.44 7.34 -4.52
C MET A 70 -1.34 5.80 -4.52
N LEU A 71 -2.41 5.11 -4.19
CA LEU A 71 -2.44 3.64 -4.21
C LEU A 71 -2.23 3.08 -5.61
N ALA A 72 -2.84 3.69 -6.62
CA ALA A 72 -2.64 3.30 -8.01
C ALA A 72 -1.19 3.51 -8.45
N ALA A 73 -0.57 4.62 -8.06
CA ALA A 73 0.84 4.91 -8.35
C ALA A 73 1.76 3.87 -7.70
N VAL A 74 1.53 3.53 -6.43
CA VAL A 74 2.32 2.50 -5.73
C VAL A 74 2.08 1.12 -6.35
N ALA A 75 0.85 0.79 -6.74
CA ALA A 75 0.53 -0.46 -7.43
C ALA A 75 1.28 -0.57 -8.76
N LEU A 76 1.31 0.50 -9.54
CA LEU A 76 2.06 0.56 -10.79
C LEU A 76 3.56 0.41 -10.55
N LEU A 77 4.11 1.16 -9.60
CA LEU A 77 5.52 1.06 -9.23
C LEU A 77 5.89 -0.37 -8.83
N THR A 78 5.10 -0.98 -7.95
CA THR A 78 5.34 -2.35 -7.47
C THR A 78 5.26 -3.36 -8.62
N THR A 79 4.32 -3.19 -9.55
CA THR A 79 4.19 -4.06 -10.73
C THR A 79 5.44 -3.98 -11.62
N LEU A 80 5.98 -2.78 -11.82
CA LEU A 80 7.11 -2.55 -12.71
C LEU A 80 8.47 -2.91 -12.08
N THR A 81 8.53 -3.01 -10.76
CA THR A 81 9.77 -3.27 -9.99
C THR A 81 9.70 -4.60 -9.25
N GLY A 82 9.20 -4.60 -8.03
CA GLY A 82 9.12 -5.79 -7.17
C GLY A 82 8.30 -6.94 -7.76
N GLY A 83 7.24 -6.64 -8.52
CA GLY A 83 6.39 -7.64 -9.16
C GLY A 83 7.08 -8.44 -10.26
N ARG A 84 8.22 -7.98 -10.75
CA ARG A 84 9.06 -8.70 -11.72
C ARG A 84 10.03 -9.68 -11.07
N THR A 85 10.13 -9.68 -9.75
CA THR A 85 10.96 -10.62 -9.00
C THR A 85 10.20 -11.93 -8.76
N PRO A 86 10.89 -13.05 -8.43
CA PRO A 86 10.21 -14.30 -8.08
C PRO A 86 9.53 -14.29 -6.71
N VAL A 87 9.64 -13.20 -5.93
CA VAL A 87 9.03 -13.09 -4.60
C VAL A 87 7.52 -12.88 -4.74
N ILE A 88 6.74 -13.84 -4.27
CA ILE A 88 5.27 -13.86 -4.43
C ILE A 88 4.60 -12.65 -3.77
N TRP A 89 5.12 -12.14 -2.67
CA TRP A 89 4.55 -11.02 -1.95
C TRP A 89 4.49 -9.74 -2.78
N PHE A 90 5.50 -9.51 -3.63
CA PHE A 90 5.53 -8.37 -4.55
C PHE A 90 4.55 -8.52 -5.71
N LYS A 91 4.07 -9.73 -5.98
CA LYS A 91 3.05 -9.99 -7.00
C LYS A 91 1.64 -9.81 -6.47
N ILE A 92 1.43 -10.10 -5.18
CA ILE A 92 0.16 -9.92 -4.49
C ILE A 92 -0.12 -8.44 -4.21
N CYS A 93 0.90 -7.69 -3.81
CA CYS A 93 0.78 -6.29 -3.40
C CYS A 93 0.08 -5.39 -4.44
N PRO A 94 0.47 -5.40 -5.74
CA PRO A 94 -0.20 -4.56 -6.75
C PRO A 94 -1.69 -4.88 -6.89
N VAL A 95 -2.07 -6.14 -6.77
CA VAL A 95 -3.48 -6.55 -6.87
C VAL A 95 -4.29 -5.97 -5.72
N VAL A 96 -3.78 -6.04 -4.51
CA VAL A 96 -4.45 -5.50 -3.32
C VAL A 96 -4.53 -3.99 -3.38
N LEU A 97 -3.43 -3.31 -3.70
CA LEU A 97 -3.39 -1.85 -3.79
C LEU A 97 -4.27 -1.33 -4.94
N GLY A 98 -4.23 -1.99 -6.09
CA GLY A 98 -5.08 -1.65 -7.23
C GLY A 98 -6.57 -1.83 -6.92
N SER A 99 -6.94 -2.89 -6.21
CA SER A 99 -8.30 -3.11 -5.76
C SER A 99 -8.76 -2.03 -4.76
N ALA A 100 -7.91 -1.66 -3.81
CA ALA A 100 -8.20 -0.59 -2.87
C ALA A 100 -8.37 0.76 -3.57
N ALA A 101 -7.51 1.06 -4.55
CA ALA A 101 -7.62 2.26 -5.37
C ALA A 101 -8.95 2.30 -6.13
N ALA A 102 -9.35 1.20 -6.76
CA ALA A 102 -10.62 1.09 -7.46
C ALA A 102 -11.82 1.31 -6.54
N MET A 103 -11.78 0.74 -5.33
CA MET A 103 -12.84 0.94 -4.33
C MET A 103 -12.95 2.40 -3.89
N LEU A 104 -11.82 3.09 -3.68
CA LEU A 104 -11.81 4.51 -3.30
C LEU A 104 -12.29 5.40 -4.46
N LEU A 105 -11.93 5.08 -5.70
CA LEU A 105 -12.44 5.78 -6.87
C LEU A 105 -13.96 5.64 -6.97
N ALA A 106 -14.48 4.43 -6.81
CA ALA A 106 -15.91 4.18 -6.81
C ALA A 106 -16.62 4.97 -5.70
N ALA A 107 -16.06 4.98 -4.49
CA ALA A 107 -16.62 5.74 -3.38
C ALA A 107 -16.60 7.26 -3.63
N GLY A 108 -15.58 7.76 -4.32
CA GLY A 108 -15.45 9.19 -4.65
C GLY A 108 -16.38 9.66 -5.77
N VAL A 109 -16.85 8.75 -6.63
CA VAL A 109 -17.70 9.06 -7.79
C VAL A 109 -19.20 8.90 -7.47
N ILE A 110 -19.53 8.00 -6.58
CA ILE A 110 -20.90 7.75 -6.14
C ILE A 110 -21.31 8.79 -5.08
#